data_f927fad6ada67e703065d713609c3f3e
#
_entry.id   f927fad6ada67e703065d713609c3f3e
#
_cell.length_a   1.000
_cell.length_b   1.000
_cell.length_c   1.000
_cell.angle_alpha   90.00
_cell.angle_beta   90.00
_cell.angle_gamma   90.00
#
_symmetry.space_group_name_H-M   'P 1'
#
loop_
_entity.id
_entity.type
_entity.pdbx_description
1 polymer ?
#
loop_
_entity_poly.entity_id
_entity_poly.type
_entity_poly.pdbx_seq_one_letter_code
_entity_poly.pdbx_strand_id
1 'polypeptide(L)' 'LLNAEQVGILSMLLHGEPVRLFIAEHHLMPSVIADGINESLFDEIGDNVLECDGDQLSLVEDYRDDIMRMMRETK' A
#
# COMPACT_ATOMS: atom_id res chain seq x y z
N LEU A 1 -10.65 4.56 -5.81
CA LEU A 1 -10.77 3.88 -4.52
C LEU A 1 -9.96 2.59 -4.51
N LEU A 2 -9.53 2.18 -3.32
CA LEU A 2 -8.72 0.99 -3.17
C LEU A 2 -9.58 -0.27 -3.25
N ASN A 3 -9.04 -1.31 -3.91
CA ASN A 3 -9.71 -2.61 -3.92
C ASN A 3 -9.29 -3.43 -2.68
N ALA A 4 -9.88 -4.61 -2.52
CA ALA A 4 -9.64 -5.44 -1.34
C ALA A 4 -8.17 -5.85 -1.19
N GLU A 5 -7.51 -6.16 -2.30
CA GLU A 5 -6.08 -6.53 -2.27
C GLU A 5 -5.22 -5.36 -1.83
N GLN A 6 -5.51 -4.18 -2.36
CA GLN A 6 -4.76 -2.98 -2.00
C GLN A 6 -4.94 -2.62 -0.54
N VAL A 7 -6.16 -2.72 -0.03
CA VAL A 7 -6.45 -2.48 1.37
C VAL A 7 -5.70 -3.48 2.25
N GLY A 8 -5.71 -4.74 1.86
CA GLY A 8 -5.00 -5.78 2.60
C GLY A 8 -3.51 -5.51 2.69
N ILE A 9 -2.90 -5.14 1.57
CA ILE A 9 -1.46 -4.87 1.53
C ILE A 9 -1.12 -3.64 2.37
N LEU A 10 -1.89 -2.57 2.24
CA LEU A 10 -1.66 -1.38 3.06
C LEU A 10 -1.78 -1.68 4.54
N SER A 11 -2.79 -2.44 4.91
CA SER A 11 -2.99 -2.83 6.30
C SER A 11 -1.80 -3.60 6.84
N MET A 12 -1.29 -4.56 6.07
CA MET A 12 -0.12 -5.33 6.47
C MET A 12 1.11 -4.44 6.64
N LEU A 13 1.32 -3.52 5.71
CA LEU A 13 2.45 -2.59 5.79
C LEU A 13 2.35 -1.68 7.01
N LEU A 14 1.15 -1.22 7.32
CA LEU A 14 0.93 -0.37 8.49
C LEU A 14 1.22 -1.10 9.80
N HIS A 15 0.97 -2.41 9.83
CA HIS A 15 1.22 -3.24 11.01
C HIS A 15 2.62 -3.86 11.02
N GLY A 16 3.45 -3.53 10.03
CA GLY A 16 4.79 -4.09 9.94
C GLY A 16 4.85 -5.55 9.57
N GLU A 17 3.79 -6.08 8.96
CA GLU A 17 3.74 -7.47 8.55
C GLU A 17 4.37 -7.66 7.18
N PRO A 18 4.97 -8.83 6.92
CA PRO A 18 5.59 -9.09 5.62
C PRO A 18 4.53 -9.30 4.54
N VAL A 19 4.56 -8.45 3.50
CA VAL A 19 3.60 -8.55 2.39
C VAL A 19 4.09 -9.48 1.29
N ARG A 20 5.33 -9.90 1.37
CA ARG A 20 5.97 -10.68 0.32
C ARG A 20 5.24 -11.98 0.03
N LEU A 21 4.84 -12.68 1.09
CA LEU A 21 4.10 -13.94 0.95
C LEU A 21 2.71 -13.71 0.38
N PHE A 22 2.05 -12.66 0.81
CA PHE A 22 0.74 -12.30 0.29
C PHE A 22 0.81 -12.07 -1.22
N ILE A 23 1.81 -11.29 -1.64
CA ILE A 23 2.00 -10.97 -3.06
C ILE A 23 2.29 -12.24 -3.86
N ALA A 24 3.13 -13.13 -3.34
CA ALA A 24 3.47 -14.37 -4.01
C ALA A 24 2.25 -15.31 -4.10
N GLU A 25 1.48 -15.43 -3.04
CA GLU A 25 0.31 -16.30 -3.01
C GLU A 25 -0.77 -15.86 -3.97
N HIS A 26 -0.90 -14.56 -4.17
CA HIS A 26 -1.93 -14.00 -5.06
C HIS A 26 -1.39 -13.72 -6.46
N HIS A 27 -0.17 -14.14 -6.75
CA HIS A 27 0.47 -13.96 -8.06
C HIS A 27 0.47 -12.50 -8.51
N LEU A 28 0.74 -11.60 -7.58
CA LEU A 28 0.76 -10.17 -7.86
C LEU A 28 2.18 -9.70 -8.17
N MET A 29 2.28 -8.57 -8.83
CA MET A 29 3.58 -7.94 -9.09
C MET A 29 3.75 -6.74 -8.18
N PRO A 30 4.82 -6.69 -7.36
CA PRO A 30 5.00 -5.61 -6.40
C PRO A 30 4.98 -4.22 -7.04
N SER A 31 5.62 -4.04 -8.18
CA SER A 31 5.64 -2.73 -8.84
C SER A 31 4.25 -2.31 -9.30
N VAL A 32 3.45 -3.25 -9.79
CA VAL A 32 2.08 -2.95 -10.22
C VAL A 32 1.21 -2.57 -9.02
N ILE A 33 1.37 -3.29 -7.92
CA ILE A 33 0.64 -2.99 -6.70
C ILE A 33 1.00 -1.60 -6.18
N ALA A 34 2.29 -1.29 -6.14
CA ALA A 34 2.75 0.02 -5.67
C ALA A 34 2.19 1.14 -6.54
N ASP A 35 2.28 0.97 -7.86
CA ASP A 35 1.77 1.98 -8.80
C ASP A 35 0.26 2.18 -8.64
N GLY A 36 -0.49 1.10 -8.49
CA GLY A 36 -1.93 1.17 -8.33
C GLY A 36 -2.35 1.88 -7.06
N ILE A 37 -1.68 1.58 -5.95
CA ILE A 37 -1.97 2.21 -4.67
C ILE A 37 -1.57 3.68 -4.70
N ASN A 38 -0.39 3.98 -5.23
CA ASN A 38 0.07 5.36 -5.33
C ASN A 38 -0.88 6.21 -6.18
N GLU A 39 -1.34 5.65 -7.29
CA GLU A 39 -2.29 6.34 -8.17
C GLU A 39 -3.63 6.57 -7.47
N SER A 40 -4.13 5.57 -6.76
CA SER A 40 -5.41 5.67 -6.06
C SER A 40 -5.39 6.71 -4.94
N LEU A 41 -4.26 6.87 -4.28
CA LEU A 41 -4.13 7.79 -3.15
C LEU A 41 -3.53 9.14 -3.52
N PHE A 42 -3.13 9.31 -4.78
CA PHE A 42 -2.45 10.54 -5.19
C PHE A 42 -3.31 11.78 -4.98
N ASP A 43 -4.60 11.69 -5.27
CA ASP A 43 -5.51 12.83 -5.12
C ASP A 43 -5.65 13.27 -3.66
N GLU A 44 -5.55 12.31 -2.74
CA GLU A 44 -5.70 12.60 -1.32
C GLU A 44 -4.40 13.09 -0.67
N ILE A 45 -3.28 12.50 -1.08
CA ILE A 45 -1.99 12.73 -0.41
C ILE A 45 -1.08 13.63 -1.24
N GLY A 46 -1.16 13.54 -2.55
CA GLY A 46 -0.38 14.37 -3.44
C GLY A 46 1.03 13.88 -3.70
N ASP A 47 1.34 12.65 -3.30
CA ASP A 47 2.68 12.08 -3.48
C ASP A 47 2.58 10.56 -3.43
N ASN A 48 3.67 9.90 -3.78
CA ASN A 48 3.75 8.45 -3.69
C ASN A 48 3.81 8.02 -2.23
N VAL A 49 3.02 7.02 -1.87
CA VAL A 49 2.97 6.51 -0.50
C VAL A 49 3.69 5.19 -0.34
N LEU A 50 3.96 4.49 -1.43
CA LEU A 50 4.69 3.23 -1.43
C LEU A 50 5.91 3.32 -2.33
N GLU A 51 6.97 2.63 -1.91
CA GLU A 51 8.16 2.45 -2.71
C GLU A 51 8.35 0.97 -3.00
N CYS A 52 8.79 0.65 -4.21
CA CYS A 52 9.06 -0.72 -4.62
C CYS A 52 10.54 -0.86 -4.92
N ASP A 53 11.20 -1.79 -4.22
CA ASP A 53 12.61 -2.08 -4.43
C ASP A 53 12.73 -3.57 -4.74
N GLY A 54 12.85 -3.89 -6.04
CA GLY A 54 12.82 -5.28 -6.46
C GLY A 54 11.45 -5.88 -6.19
N ASP A 55 11.40 -6.90 -5.36
CA ASP A 55 10.14 -7.54 -4.97
C ASP A 55 9.69 -7.15 -3.56
N GLN A 56 10.28 -6.09 -3.02
CA GLN A 56 9.91 -5.58 -1.71
C GLN A 56 9.14 -4.28 -1.82
N LEU A 57 8.06 -4.18 -1.03
CA LEU A 57 7.29 -2.97 -0.91
C LEU A 57 7.55 -2.34 0.45
N SER A 58 7.68 -1.03 0.49
CA SER A 58 7.81 -0.30 1.76
C SER A 58 6.93 0.93 1.74
N LEU A 59 6.45 1.28 2.92
CA LEU A 59 5.60 2.44 3.11
C LEU A 59 6.48 3.67 3.35
N VAL A 60 6.12 4.78 2.70
CA VAL A 60 6.80 6.04 2.96
C VAL A 60 6.34 6.55 4.32
N GLU A 61 7.27 6.63 5.26
CA GLU A 61 6.96 6.96 6.66
C GLU A 61 6.25 8.30 6.82
N ASP A 62 6.57 9.26 5.97
CA ASP A 62 5.99 10.60 6.06
C ASP A 62 4.47 10.58 5.95
N TYR A 63 3.92 9.58 5.28
CA TYR A 63 2.48 9.51 5.00
C TYR A 63 1.78 8.42 5.80
N ARG A 64 2.48 7.78 6.71
CA ARG A 64 1.94 6.67 7.47
C ARG A 64 0.70 7.06 8.26
N ASP A 65 0.77 8.18 8.97
CA ASP A 65 -0.34 8.65 9.79
C ASP A 65 -1.54 9.04 8.93
N ASP A 66 -1.28 9.66 7.79
CA ASP A 66 -2.33 10.02 6.85
C ASP A 66 -3.06 8.79 6.32
N ILE A 67 -2.29 7.76 5.98
CA ILE A 67 -2.86 6.52 5.47
C ILE A 67 -3.67 5.83 6.57
N MET A 68 -3.17 5.79 7.78
CA MET A 68 -3.89 5.19 8.90
C MET A 68 -5.22 5.88 9.12
N ARG A 69 -5.25 7.20 9.03
CA ARG A 69 -6.48 7.96 9.18
C ARG A 69 -7.48 7.64 8.08
N MET A 70 -7.00 7.59 6.84
CA MET A 70 -7.84 7.25 5.70
C MET A 70 -8.44 5.85 5.84
N MET A 71 -7.64 4.88 6.25
CA MET A 71 -8.09 3.51 6.42
C MET A 71 -9.15 3.40 7.51
N ARG A 72 -9.02 4.25 8.53
CA ARG A 72 -9.98 4.28 9.63
C ARG A 72 -11.32 4.87 9.19
N GLU A 73 -11.26 5.87 8.33
CA GLU A 73 -12.46 6.58 7.86
C GLU A 73 -13.26 5.79 6.83
N THR A 74 -12.61 4.87 6.14
CA THR A 74 -13.26 4.07 5.10
C THR A 74 -14.01 2.86 5.63
N LYS A 75 -14.05 2.68 6.89
CA LYS A 75 -14.76 1.55 7.48
C LYS A 75 -16.26 1.61 7.26
#